data_8f86a039d7c3af2da9577a5365265542
#
_entry.id   8f86a039d7c3af2da9577a5365265542
#
_cell.length_a   1.000
_cell.length_b   1.000
_cell.length_c   1.000
_cell.angle_alpha   90.00
_cell.angle_beta   90.00
_cell.angle_gamma   90.00
#
_symmetry.space_group_name_H-M   'P 1'
#
loop_
_entity.id
_entity.type
_entity.pdbx_description
1 polymer ?
#
loop_
_entity_poly.entity_id
_entity_poly.type
_entity_poly.pdbx_seq_one_letter_code
_entity_poly.pdbx_strand_id
1 'polypeptide(L)'
;MSFMIGYPTVPNGLFNKILLENSSRVQDVYFAWPGIASGRGTGCAAGTPEEERIEALLADLDLYHQAGLGLNLLLNGNCYGKDSLARSFFQNIGDTVDFLVTEFGLGSVTTASPVIAGFLKENFPNLERRASVNMEIGSVQGMEYLQEAFDGFYLRRELNRNISTIKRIRQWCDDNGKKLYALANSGCLNNCSAHNFHDNLVAHEHEIREMDNAFVFQSICGQFLKTPEHRERILEVTNFIRPEDLPLYDGLFDGIKLATRTNRTPAAVLLAYFSGSYRGNLLELLEPDHAGHFYPEIIDNGKIPAGWAEKVLHCSKDCRNCGLCRDVFKQSRITLN
;
A
#
# COMPACT_ATOMS: atom_id res chain seq x y z
N MET A 1 -4.71 -10.86 -13.72
CA MET A 1 -4.12 -10.21 -12.51
C MET A 1 -5.26 -9.55 -11.74
N SER A 2 -5.38 -9.80 -10.44
CA SER A 2 -6.42 -9.23 -9.56
C SER A 2 -5.84 -8.12 -8.68
N PHE A 3 -6.72 -7.18 -8.26
CA PHE A 3 -6.32 -6.01 -7.48
C PHE A 3 -6.89 -6.05 -6.07
N MET A 4 -6.12 -5.58 -5.11
CA MET A 4 -6.55 -5.28 -3.75
C MET A 4 -6.59 -3.77 -3.59
N ILE A 5 -7.76 -3.23 -3.26
CA ILE A 5 -8.08 -1.80 -3.33
C ILE A 5 -8.26 -1.23 -1.93
N GLY A 6 -7.60 -0.12 -1.62
CA GLY A 6 -7.77 0.55 -0.34
C GLY A 6 -9.06 1.35 -0.28
N TYR A 7 -9.86 1.13 0.76
CA TYR A 7 -11.02 1.97 1.05
C TYR A 7 -10.56 3.41 1.34
N PRO A 8 -11.00 4.39 0.56
CA PRO A 8 -10.50 5.77 0.69
C PRO A 8 -11.00 6.42 1.98
N THR A 9 -10.18 7.29 2.57
CA THR A 9 -10.55 8.04 3.78
C THR A 9 -11.69 9.02 3.57
N VAL A 10 -11.93 9.43 2.32
CA VAL A 10 -13.07 10.21 1.88
C VAL A 10 -13.75 9.43 0.76
N PRO A 11 -14.64 8.49 1.09
CA PRO A 11 -15.35 7.71 0.08
C PRO A 11 -16.25 8.63 -0.75
N ASN A 12 -16.35 8.31 -2.04
CA ASN A 12 -17.26 9.03 -2.92
C ASN A 12 -17.95 8.06 -3.88
N GLY A 13 -19.16 8.42 -4.35
CA GLY A 13 -19.95 7.56 -5.20
C GLY A 13 -19.29 7.20 -6.54
N LEU A 14 -18.37 8.04 -7.04
CA LEU A 14 -17.61 7.73 -8.26
C LEU A 14 -16.61 6.59 -8.02
N PHE A 15 -15.93 6.58 -6.87
CA PHE A 15 -15.00 5.51 -6.51
C PHE A 15 -15.74 4.16 -6.43
N ASN A 16 -16.84 4.11 -5.67
CA ASN A 16 -17.65 2.91 -5.52
C ASN A 16 -18.21 2.43 -6.85
N LYS A 17 -18.71 3.35 -7.70
CA LYS A 17 -19.19 3.00 -9.04
C LYS A 17 -18.12 2.32 -9.88
N ILE A 18 -16.92 2.92 -10.00
CA ILE A 18 -15.81 2.35 -10.77
C ILE A 18 -15.39 1.00 -10.21
N LEU A 19 -15.31 0.86 -8.90
CA LEU A 19 -14.93 -0.38 -8.24
C LEU A 19 -15.93 -1.50 -8.55
N LEU A 20 -17.23 -1.24 -8.41
CA LEU A 20 -18.29 -2.22 -8.67
C LEU A 20 -18.39 -2.61 -10.15
N GLU A 21 -18.26 -1.66 -11.07
CA GLU A 21 -18.23 -1.92 -12.52
C GLU A 21 -17.04 -2.81 -12.93
N ASN A 22 -15.99 -2.88 -12.10
CA ASN A 22 -14.79 -3.69 -12.34
C ASN A 22 -14.60 -4.80 -11.29
N SER A 23 -15.66 -5.22 -10.61
CA SER A 23 -15.61 -6.19 -9.49
C SER A 23 -14.89 -7.48 -9.85
N SER A 24 -15.03 -7.99 -11.07
CA SER A 24 -14.35 -9.20 -11.54
C SER A 24 -12.81 -9.11 -11.52
N ARG A 25 -12.25 -7.92 -11.43
CA ARG A 25 -10.80 -7.67 -11.34
C ARG A 25 -10.33 -7.35 -9.93
N VAL A 26 -11.26 -7.19 -8.99
CA VAL A 26 -10.97 -6.85 -7.59
C VAL A 26 -11.03 -8.12 -6.74
N GLN A 27 -9.93 -8.41 -6.07
CA GLN A 27 -9.84 -9.54 -5.15
C GLN A 27 -10.48 -9.20 -3.81
N ASP A 28 -10.11 -8.04 -3.26
CA ASP A 28 -10.65 -7.53 -2.00
C ASP A 28 -10.52 -6.01 -1.88
N VAL A 29 -11.35 -5.46 -1.00
CA VAL A 29 -11.24 -4.10 -0.51
C VAL A 29 -10.62 -4.15 0.88
N TYR A 30 -9.48 -3.48 1.07
CA TYR A 30 -8.82 -3.41 2.36
C TYR A 30 -9.12 -2.09 3.08
N PHE A 31 -9.40 -2.17 4.37
CA PHE A 31 -9.81 -1.02 5.19
C PHE A 31 -9.19 -1.08 6.59
N ALA A 32 -9.09 0.08 7.25
CA ALA A 32 -8.74 0.18 8.66
C ALA A 32 -10.00 0.24 9.51
N TRP A 33 -9.93 -0.28 10.74
CA TRP A 33 -11.01 -0.16 11.70
C TRP A 33 -10.77 1.04 12.62
N PRO A 34 -11.79 1.87 12.89
CA PRO A 34 -11.68 2.97 13.83
C PRO A 34 -11.23 2.51 15.22
N GLY A 35 -10.39 3.29 15.87
CA GLY A 35 -9.85 2.95 17.18
C GLY A 35 -8.73 1.91 17.20
N ILE A 36 -8.37 1.30 16.07
CA ILE A 36 -7.23 0.37 15.98
C ILE A 36 -6.14 0.96 15.08
N ALA A 37 -4.91 0.97 15.56
CA ALA A 37 -3.76 1.48 14.82
C ALA A 37 -3.56 0.77 13.47
N SER A 38 -3.30 1.52 12.42
CA SER A 38 -3.03 1.01 11.08
C SER A 38 -1.82 1.71 10.44
N GLY A 39 -1.28 1.15 9.36
CA GLY A 39 -0.08 1.64 8.68
C GLY A 39 -0.25 2.96 7.90
N ARG A 40 -1.42 3.57 7.95
CA ARG A 40 -1.70 4.95 7.55
C ARG A 40 -2.75 5.48 8.51
N GLY A 41 -2.61 6.73 8.92
CA GLY A 41 -3.62 7.40 9.72
C GLY A 41 -5.01 7.25 9.08
N THR A 42 -6.04 7.29 9.88
CA THR A 42 -7.43 7.20 9.41
C THR A 42 -7.85 8.44 8.63
N GLY A 43 -6.90 9.31 8.27
CA GLY A 43 -6.99 10.48 7.40
C GLY A 43 -8.40 11.04 7.30
N CYS A 44 -8.93 11.59 8.39
CA CYS A 44 -10.28 12.07 8.38
C CYS A 44 -10.29 13.51 7.89
N ALA A 45 -11.27 13.83 7.09
CA ALA A 45 -11.66 15.23 6.94
C ALA A 45 -11.87 15.78 8.36
N ALA A 46 -11.12 16.81 8.72
CA ALA A 46 -11.23 17.42 10.03
C ALA A 46 -12.71 17.81 10.25
N GLY A 47 -13.34 17.24 11.30
CA GLY A 47 -14.69 17.60 11.69
C GLY A 47 -15.80 16.58 11.45
N THR A 48 -15.54 15.44 10.78
CA THR A 48 -16.57 14.38 10.69
C THR A 48 -16.57 13.55 11.98
N PRO A 49 -17.71 13.42 12.67
CA PRO A 49 -17.84 12.55 13.85
C PRO A 49 -17.44 11.10 13.54
N GLU A 50 -16.86 10.41 14.53
CA GLU A 50 -16.42 9.03 14.36
C GLU A 50 -17.58 8.09 14.03
N GLU A 51 -18.73 8.31 14.65
CA GLU A 51 -19.95 7.54 14.42
C GLU A 51 -20.40 7.59 12.95
N GLU A 52 -20.47 8.80 12.36
CA GLU A 52 -20.85 8.96 10.95
C GLU A 52 -19.87 8.24 10.00
N ARG A 53 -18.58 8.18 10.37
CA ARG A 53 -17.56 7.48 9.58
C ARG A 53 -17.71 5.97 9.67
N ILE A 54 -18.05 5.46 10.85
CA ILE A 54 -18.33 4.04 11.05
C ILE A 54 -19.58 3.65 10.25
N GLU A 55 -20.65 4.42 10.35
CA GLU A 55 -21.88 4.17 9.58
C GLU A 55 -21.61 4.13 8.06
N ALA A 56 -20.88 5.12 7.54
CA ALA A 56 -20.51 5.15 6.12
C ALA A 56 -19.63 3.94 5.71
N LEU A 57 -18.69 3.57 6.55
CA LEU A 57 -17.86 2.38 6.31
C LEU A 57 -18.72 1.12 6.28
N LEU A 58 -19.59 0.90 7.25
CA LEU A 58 -20.44 -0.28 7.32
C LEU A 58 -21.40 -0.38 6.13
N ALA A 59 -21.97 0.73 5.68
CA ALA A 59 -22.81 0.77 4.48
C ALA A 59 -22.03 0.38 3.22
N ASP A 60 -20.80 0.85 3.09
CA ASP A 60 -19.94 0.49 1.95
C ASP A 60 -19.43 -0.97 2.04
N LEU A 61 -19.14 -1.48 3.26
CA LEU A 61 -18.76 -2.89 3.44
C LEU A 61 -19.91 -3.85 3.05
N ASP A 62 -21.14 -3.49 3.42
CA ASP A 62 -22.32 -4.25 3.00
C ASP A 62 -22.49 -4.24 1.48
N LEU A 63 -22.34 -3.08 0.85
CA LEU A 63 -22.35 -2.93 -0.60
C LEU A 63 -21.31 -3.82 -1.30
N TYR A 64 -20.08 -3.88 -0.77
CA TYR A 64 -19.00 -4.70 -1.33
C TYR A 64 -19.25 -6.18 -1.10
N HIS A 65 -19.73 -6.56 0.07
CA HIS A 65 -20.10 -7.94 0.39
C HIS A 65 -21.20 -8.45 -0.55
N GLN A 66 -22.27 -7.67 -0.74
CA GLN A 66 -23.35 -8.00 -1.68
C GLN A 66 -22.88 -8.11 -3.14
N ALA A 67 -21.86 -7.34 -3.51
CA ALA A 67 -21.23 -7.42 -4.83
C ALA A 67 -20.24 -8.61 -4.97
N GLY A 68 -20.04 -9.41 -3.93
CA GLY A 68 -19.15 -10.57 -3.93
C GLY A 68 -17.66 -10.20 -3.86
N LEU A 69 -17.33 -8.98 -3.45
CA LEU A 69 -15.94 -8.55 -3.22
C LEU A 69 -15.43 -9.10 -1.89
N GLY A 70 -14.19 -9.58 -1.87
CA GLY A 70 -13.49 -9.92 -0.65
C GLY A 70 -13.26 -8.70 0.24
N LEU A 71 -13.20 -8.91 1.55
CA LEU A 71 -12.87 -7.88 2.52
C LEU A 71 -11.58 -8.22 3.26
N ASN A 72 -10.72 -7.20 3.48
CA ASN A 72 -9.45 -7.34 4.16
C ASN A 72 -9.30 -6.28 5.27
N LEU A 73 -9.29 -6.71 6.52
CA LEU A 73 -9.06 -5.81 7.65
C LEU A 73 -7.57 -5.50 7.81
N LEU A 74 -7.23 -4.23 7.99
CA LEU A 74 -5.87 -3.80 8.29
C LEU A 74 -5.65 -3.68 9.80
N LEU A 75 -4.87 -4.60 10.34
CA LEU A 75 -4.27 -4.55 11.68
C LEU A 75 -2.74 -4.39 11.48
N ASN A 76 -2.34 -3.37 10.73
CA ASN A 76 -0.97 -3.24 10.19
C ASN A 76 -0.22 -2.01 10.71
N GLY A 77 -0.60 -1.49 11.87
CA GLY A 77 0.24 -0.57 12.63
C GLY A 77 1.57 -1.22 12.99
N ASN A 78 2.67 -0.48 12.90
CA ASN A 78 3.98 -0.98 13.32
C ASN A 78 4.17 -0.94 14.84
N CYS A 79 3.31 -0.22 15.55
CA CYS A 79 3.29 -0.13 17.00
C CYS A 79 1.86 -0.04 17.52
N TYR A 80 1.57 -0.76 18.59
CA TYR A 80 0.29 -0.74 19.33
C TYR A 80 0.49 -0.23 20.76
N GLY A 81 1.60 0.45 21.02
CA GLY A 81 1.92 1.00 22.34
C GLY A 81 2.17 -0.07 23.41
N LYS A 82 1.98 0.34 24.66
CA LYS A 82 2.19 -0.50 25.85
C LYS A 82 1.18 -1.66 25.95
N ASP A 83 0.04 -1.53 25.32
CA ASP A 83 -1.09 -2.48 25.44
C ASP A 83 -1.03 -3.62 24.40
N SER A 84 0.03 -3.65 23.56
CA SER A 84 0.20 -4.59 22.44
C SER A 84 0.16 -6.09 22.82
N LEU A 85 0.28 -6.43 24.10
CA LEU A 85 0.15 -7.79 24.64
C LEU A 85 -0.98 -7.91 25.68
N ALA A 86 -1.77 -6.87 25.88
CA ALA A 86 -2.83 -6.85 26.88
C ALA A 86 -4.01 -7.72 26.47
N ARG A 87 -4.61 -8.40 27.46
CA ARG A 87 -5.82 -9.22 27.23
C ARG A 87 -6.96 -8.39 26.61
N SER A 88 -7.19 -7.19 27.10
CA SER A 88 -8.23 -6.28 26.59
C SER A 88 -8.02 -5.90 25.13
N PHE A 89 -6.76 -5.73 24.71
CA PHE A 89 -6.42 -5.46 23.31
C PHE A 89 -6.82 -6.62 22.40
N PHE A 90 -6.51 -7.87 22.78
CA PHE A 90 -6.88 -9.06 22.01
C PHE A 90 -8.39 -9.36 22.08
N GLN A 91 -9.07 -9.03 23.17
CA GLN A 91 -10.54 -9.09 23.23
C GLN A 91 -11.14 -8.14 22.21
N ASN A 92 -10.71 -6.87 22.17
CA ASN A 92 -11.19 -5.89 21.21
C ASN A 92 -10.94 -6.31 19.75
N ILE A 93 -9.75 -6.86 19.44
CA ILE A 93 -9.47 -7.44 18.11
C ILE A 93 -10.41 -8.61 17.82
N GLY A 94 -10.59 -9.51 18.77
CA GLY A 94 -11.46 -10.69 18.62
C GLY A 94 -12.90 -10.29 18.33
N ASP A 95 -13.47 -9.40 19.15
CA ASP A 95 -14.84 -8.92 18.99
C ASP A 95 -15.03 -8.19 17.64
N THR A 96 -14.05 -7.37 17.22
CA THR A 96 -14.09 -6.68 15.93
C THR A 96 -14.04 -7.66 14.76
N VAL A 97 -13.14 -8.65 14.82
CA VAL A 97 -12.98 -9.64 13.75
C VAL A 97 -14.21 -10.55 13.68
N ASP A 98 -14.74 -11.00 14.83
CA ASP A 98 -15.95 -11.83 14.89
C ASP A 98 -17.15 -11.12 14.28
N PHE A 99 -17.36 -9.85 14.65
CA PHE A 99 -18.39 -9.00 14.05
C PHE A 99 -18.24 -8.89 12.53
N LEU A 100 -17.05 -8.59 12.03
CA LEU A 100 -16.81 -8.41 10.60
C LEU A 100 -16.92 -9.73 9.81
N VAL A 101 -16.54 -10.85 10.40
CA VAL A 101 -16.73 -12.18 9.79
C VAL A 101 -18.20 -12.52 9.70
N THR A 102 -18.95 -12.30 10.78
CA THR A 102 -20.36 -12.69 10.89
C THR A 102 -21.25 -11.83 10.00
N GLU A 103 -21.09 -10.51 10.04
CA GLU A 103 -21.99 -9.58 9.36
C GLU A 103 -21.58 -9.31 7.89
N PHE A 104 -20.28 -9.33 7.58
CA PHE A 104 -19.79 -8.89 6.27
C PHE A 104 -18.93 -9.94 5.54
N GLY A 105 -18.74 -11.13 6.12
CA GLY A 105 -17.96 -12.18 5.47
C GLY A 105 -16.47 -11.82 5.30
N LEU A 106 -15.87 -11.15 6.30
CA LEU A 106 -14.44 -10.83 6.29
C LEU A 106 -13.61 -12.08 5.96
N GLY A 107 -12.82 -12.04 4.88
CA GLY A 107 -12.04 -13.19 4.39
C GLY A 107 -10.55 -13.13 4.71
N SER A 108 -10.02 -11.96 5.02
CA SER A 108 -8.59 -11.79 5.24
C SER A 108 -8.23 -10.66 6.19
N VAL A 109 -7.05 -10.77 6.82
CA VAL A 109 -6.48 -9.73 7.67
C VAL A 109 -5.03 -9.51 7.27
N THR A 110 -4.64 -8.24 7.11
CA THR A 110 -3.24 -7.85 6.91
C THR A 110 -2.69 -7.24 8.19
N THR A 111 -1.63 -7.84 8.75
CA THR A 111 -1.01 -7.34 9.99
C THR A 111 0.50 -7.21 9.87
N ALA A 112 1.09 -6.30 10.67
CA ALA A 112 2.53 -6.18 10.86
C ALA A 112 3.00 -6.88 12.17
N SER A 113 2.05 -7.43 12.95
CA SER A 113 2.34 -8.07 14.24
C SER A 113 2.27 -9.60 14.13
N PRO A 114 3.38 -10.32 14.37
CA PRO A 114 3.36 -11.78 14.47
C PRO A 114 2.46 -12.30 15.60
N VAL A 115 2.26 -11.51 16.67
CA VAL A 115 1.40 -11.89 17.79
C VAL A 115 -0.07 -11.83 17.40
N ILE A 116 -0.50 -10.78 16.67
CA ILE A 116 -1.85 -10.71 16.11
C ILE A 116 -2.06 -11.87 15.11
N ALA A 117 -1.08 -12.15 14.24
CA ALA A 117 -1.19 -13.26 13.31
C ALA A 117 -1.35 -14.62 14.02
N GLY A 118 -0.60 -14.85 15.10
CA GLY A 118 -0.75 -16.04 15.95
C GLY A 118 -2.14 -16.14 16.59
N PHE A 119 -2.62 -15.05 17.19
CA PHE A 119 -3.97 -14.97 17.76
C PHE A 119 -5.06 -15.30 16.73
N LEU A 120 -4.96 -14.73 15.53
CA LEU A 120 -5.92 -15.00 14.45
C LEU A 120 -5.84 -16.46 13.96
N LYS A 121 -4.64 -17.04 13.91
CA LYS A 121 -4.47 -18.47 13.56
C LYS A 121 -5.22 -19.39 14.51
N GLU A 122 -5.19 -19.09 15.78
CA GLU A 122 -5.82 -19.92 16.83
C GLU A 122 -7.33 -19.71 16.90
N ASN A 123 -7.83 -18.48 16.76
CA ASN A 123 -9.23 -18.15 17.00
C ASN A 123 -10.07 -18.03 15.73
N PHE A 124 -9.45 -17.69 14.57
CA PHE A 124 -10.10 -17.48 13.28
C PHE A 124 -9.34 -18.22 12.17
N PRO A 125 -9.22 -19.55 12.19
CA PRO A 125 -8.35 -20.35 11.31
C PRO A 125 -8.71 -20.24 9.82
N ASN A 126 -9.93 -19.85 9.50
CA ASN A 126 -10.41 -19.68 8.13
C ASN A 126 -10.03 -18.33 7.49
N LEU A 127 -9.54 -17.37 8.26
CA LEU A 127 -9.07 -16.10 7.75
C LEU A 127 -7.69 -16.24 7.13
N GLU A 128 -7.50 -15.67 5.94
CA GLU A 128 -6.19 -15.51 5.35
C GLU A 128 -5.41 -14.43 6.10
N ARG A 129 -4.25 -14.76 6.64
CA ARG A 129 -3.35 -13.86 7.36
C ARG A 129 -2.24 -13.40 6.42
N ARG A 130 -2.19 -12.10 6.14
CA ARG A 130 -1.21 -11.51 5.22
C ARG A 130 -0.19 -10.69 5.99
N ALA A 131 1.09 -10.98 5.79
CA ALA A 131 2.20 -10.19 6.31
C ALA A 131 2.25 -8.83 5.59
N SER A 132 2.11 -7.75 6.34
CA SER A 132 2.07 -6.38 5.78
C SER A 132 3.35 -6.01 5.06
N VAL A 133 3.25 -5.17 4.02
CA VAL A 133 4.41 -4.53 3.37
C VAL A 133 5.25 -3.72 4.36
N ASN A 134 4.68 -3.27 5.48
CA ASN A 134 5.37 -2.53 6.53
C ASN A 134 6.34 -3.41 7.35
N MET A 135 6.24 -4.73 7.24
CA MET A 135 7.24 -5.65 7.81
C MET A 135 8.54 -5.70 7.00
N GLU A 136 8.57 -5.08 5.82
CA GLU A 136 9.72 -5.01 4.94
C GLU A 136 10.36 -6.36 4.60
N ILE A 137 9.56 -7.41 4.48
CA ILE A 137 10.04 -8.77 4.16
C ILE A 137 10.53 -8.78 2.70
N GLY A 138 11.81 -9.07 2.52
CA GLY A 138 12.46 -9.01 1.20
C GLY A 138 13.35 -10.21 0.87
N SER A 139 13.23 -11.31 1.64
CA SER A 139 14.03 -12.52 1.41
C SER A 139 13.24 -13.77 1.76
N VAL A 140 13.60 -14.89 1.16
CA VAL A 140 13.07 -16.21 1.52
C VAL A 140 13.27 -16.49 3.00
N GLN A 141 14.48 -16.24 3.53
CA GLN A 141 14.77 -16.45 4.94
C GLN A 141 13.84 -15.65 5.88
N GLY A 142 13.52 -14.39 5.52
CA GLY A 142 12.58 -13.59 6.31
C GLY A 142 11.14 -14.15 6.27
N MET A 143 10.75 -14.81 5.17
CA MET A 143 9.46 -15.50 5.07
C MET A 143 9.45 -16.80 5.87
N GLU A 144 10.53 -17.58 5.82
CA GLU A 144 10.70 -18.82 6.59
C GLU A 144 10.51 -18.61 8.10
N TYR A 145 11.01 -17.51 8.65
CA TYR A 145 10.84 -17.20 10.08
C TYR A 145 9.38 -17.04 10.50
N LEU A 146 8.49 -16.70 9.57
CA LEU A 146 7.10 -16.37 9.83
C LEU A 146 6.11 -17.24 9.06
N GLN A 147 6.58 -18.27 8.37
CA GLN A 147 5.74 -19.10 7.49
C GLN A 147 4.57 -19.77 8.21
N GLU A 148 4.71 -20.07 9.51
CA GLU A 148 3.65 -20.68 10.31
C GLU A 148 2.57 -19.67 10.73
N ALA A 149 2.89 -18.37 10.76
CA ALA A 149 1.98 -17.34 11.19
C ALA A 149 1.17 -16.74 10.02
N PHE A 150 1.71 -16.76 8.81
CA PHE A 150 1.13 -16.10 7.64
C PHE A 150 0.87 -17.05 6.47
N ASP A 151 -0.21 -16.80 5.75
CA ASP A 151 -0.63 -17.51 4.55
C ASP A 151 -0.15 -16.79 3.28
N GLY A 152 0.08 -15.47 3.37
CA GLY A 152 0.55 -14.64 2.27
C GLY A 152 1.48 -13.51 2.73
N PHE A 153 2.31 -13.03 1.83
CA PHE A 153 3.34 -12.05 2.10
C PHE A 153 3.28 -10.90 1.09
N TYR A 154 3.25 -9.66 1.58
CA TYR A 154 3.53 -8.52 0.74
C TYR A 154 5.04 -8.34 0.59
N LEU A 155 5.50 -8.36 -0.66
CA LEU A 155 6.90 -8.11 -0.98
C LEU A 155 7.31 -6.70 -0.55
N ARG A 156 8.50 -6.57 0.02
CA ARG A 156 9.12 -5.28 0.27
C ARG A 156 9.14 -4.43 -1.02
N ARG A 157 8.64 -3.21 -0.93
CA ARG A 157 8.41 -2.32 -2.09
C ARG A 157 9.67 -2.01 -2.92
N GLU A 158 10.84 -2.01 -2.30
CA GLU A 158 12.13 -1.79 -2.97
C GLU A 158 12.47 -2.88 -3.98
N LEU A 159 11.85 -4.05 -3.84
CA LEU A 159 12.10 -5.20 -4.72
C LEU A 159 11.19 -5.24 -5.95
N ASN A 160 10.21 -4.35 -6.07
CA ASN A 160 9.32 -4.31 -7.25
C ASN A 160 10.07 -4.26 -8.59
N ARG A 161 11.32 -3.77 -8.61
CA ARG A 161 12.18 -3.72 -9.80
C ARG A 161 13.38 -4.65 -9.71
N ASN A 162 13.21 -5.82 -9.07
CA ASN A 162 14.26 -6.85 -8.98
C ASN A 162 13.68 -8.20 -9.34
N ILE A 163 13.59 -8.46 -10.66
CA ILE A 163 12.93 -9.64 -11.20
C ILE A 163 13.55 -10.96 -10.72
N SER A 164 14.87 -11.01 -10.55
CA SER A 164 15.56 -12.22 -10.09
C SER A 164 15.17 -12.59 -8.65
N THR A 165 15.09 -11.60 -7.78
CA THR A 165 14.63 -11.80 -6.40
C THR A 165 13.14 -12.14 -6.34
N ILE A 166 12.30 -11.45 -7.14
CA ILE A 166 10.86 -11.75 -7.23
C ILE A 166 10.65 -13.21 -7.64
N LYS A 167 11.31 -13.68 -8.72
CA LYS A 167 11.18 -15.07 -9.18
C LYS A 167 11.62 -16.10 -8.14
N ARG A 168 12.71 -15.85 -7.43
CA ARG A 168 13.18 -16.74 -6.35
C ARG A 168 12.18 -16.80 -5.19
N ILE A 169 11.61 -15.66 -4.78
CA ILE A 169 10.60 -15.60 -3.73
C ILE A 169 9.31 -16.26 -4.19
N ARG A 170 8.88 -16.04 -5.44
CA ARG A 170 7.70 -16.68 -6.02
C ARG A 170 7.84 -18.20 -5.97
N GLN A 171 8.98 -18.73 -6.41
CA GLN A 171 9.25 -20.17 -6.38
C GLN A 171 9.11 -20.74 -4.96
N TRP A 172 9.71 -20.06 -3.97
CA TRP A 172 9.57 -20.48 -2.57
C TRP A 172 8.10 -20.45 -2.11
N CYS A 173 7.35 -19.43 -2.48
CA CYS A 173 5.92 -19.35 -2.14
C CYS A 173 5.13 -20.52 -2.76
N ASP A 174 5.40 -20.85 -4.04
CA ASP A 174 4.76 -21.98 -4.72
C ASP A 174 5.07 -23.30 -4.03
N ASP A 175 6.34 -23.53 -3.68
CA ASP A 175 6.81 -24.74 -3.03
C ASP A 175 6.23 -24.93 -1.61
N ASN A 176 5.83 -23.83 -0.95
CA ASN A 176 5.31 -23.82 0.43
C ASN A 176 3.81 -23.48 0.53
N GLY A 177 3.09 -23.40 -0.59
CA GLY A 177 1.66 -23.07 -0.61
C GLY A 177 1.35 -21.67 -0.06
N LYS A 178 2.28 -20.72 -0.23
CA LYS A 178 2.13 -19.34 0.23
C LYS A 178 1.77 -18.41 -0.92
N LYS A 179 1.07 -17.33 -0.60
CA LYS A 179 0.73 -16.27 -1.57
C LYS A 179 1.74 -15.14 -1.52
N LEU A 180 1.99 -14.53 -2.67
CA LEU A 180 2.89 -13.39 -2.83
C LEU A 180 2.13 -12.20 -3.43
N TYR A 181 2.26 -11.03 -2.79
CA TYR A 181 1.59 -9.80 -3.17
C TYR A 181 2.58 -8.66 -3.38
N ALA A 182 2.25 -7.72 -4.25
CA ALA A 182 3.02 -6.49 -4.44
C ALA A 182 2.17 -5.24 -4.23
N LEU A 183 2.78 -4.18 -3.68
CA LEU A 183 2.20 -2.83 -3.67
C LEU A 183 2.73 -2.07 -4.89
N ALA A 184 1.85 -1.78 -5.87
CA ALA A 184 2.28 -1.23 -7.15
C ALA A 184 2.61 0.27 -7.10
N ASN A 185 1.76 1.08 -6.51
CA ASN A 185 1.85 2.54 -6.61
C ASN A 185 2.45 3.22 -5.38
N SER A 186 3.42 2.59 -4.73
CA SER A 186 4.14 3.23 -3.63
C SER A 186 5.05 4.35 -4.13
N GLY A 187 4.87 5.55 -3.58
CA GLY A 187 5.76 6.70 -3.77
C GLY A 187 6.87 6.80 -2.73
N CYS A 188 6.95 5.89 -1.77
CA CYS A 188 8.01 5.90 -0.76
C CYS A 188 9.40 5.83 -1.40
N LEU A 189 10.33 6.62 -0.87
CA LEU A 189 11.73 6.60 -1.33
C LEU A 189 12.40 5.31 -0.87
N ASN A 190 13.20 4.71 -1.77
CA ASN A 190 13.90 3.47 -1.52
C ASN A 190 14.85 3.58 -0.33
N ASN A 191 14.87 2.55 0.50
CA ASN A 191 15.79 2.42 1.64
C ASN A 191 15.74 3.65 2.59
N CYS A 192 14.55 4.20 2.82
CA CYS A 192 14.36 5.32 3.71
C CYS A 192 14.74 4.91 5.15
N SER A 193 15.84 5.46 5.68
CA SER A 193 16.33 5.15 7.03
C SER A 193 15.39 5.62 8.15
N ALA A 194 14.44 6.51 7.85
CA ALA A 194 13.43 6.96 8.79
C ALA A 194 12.11 6.17 8.67
N HIS A 195 12.04 5.12 7.86
CA HIS A 195 10.78 4.43 7.55
C HIS A 195 10.12 3.86 8.82
N ASN A 196 10.85 3.08 9.61
CA ASN A 196 10.31 2.51 10.85
C ASN A 196 9.84 3.58 11.84
N PHE A 197 10.62 4.67 12.01
CA PHE A 197 10.21 5.78 12.87
C PHE A 197 8.95 6.46 12.36
N HIS A 198 8.87 6.71 11.05
CA HIS A 198 7.70 7.33 10.43
C HIS A 198 6.44 6.44 10.54
N ASP A 199 6.58 5.13 10.29
CA ASP A 199 5.45 4.19 10.42
C ASP A 199 4.95 4.10 11.87
N ASN A 200 5.84 4.20 12.85
CA ASN A 200 5.45 4.27 14.27
C ASN A 200 4.71 5.58 14.60
N LEU A 201 5.18 6.73 14.08
CA LEU A 201 4.44 7.98 14.26
C LEU A 201 3.03 7.91 13.63
N VAL A 202 2.92 7.31 12.46
CA VAL A 202 1.62 7.14 11.79
C VAL A 202 0.68 6.22 12.59
N ALA A 203 1.21 5.18 13.22
CA ALA A 203 0.43 4.28 14.08
C ALA A 203 -0.18 5.01 15.30
N HIS A 204 0.44 6.10 15.75
CA HIS A 204 0.04 6.93 16.89
C HIS A 204 -0.42 8.34 16.48
N GLU A 205 -0.76 8.56 15.23
CA GLU A 205 -1.06 9.90 14.70
C GLU A 205 -2.21 10.59 15.46
N HIS A 206 -3.23 9.84 15.85
CA HIS A 206 -4.37 10.38 16.61
C HIS A 206 -3.93 10.87 18.00
N GLU A 207 -3.23 10.02 18.74
CA GLU A 207 -2.72 10.33 20.08
C GLU A 207 -1.75 11.53 20.04
N ILE A 208 -0.85 11.53 19.06
CA ILE A 208 0.12 12.61 18.87
C ILE A 208 -0.59 13.96 18.62
N ARG A 209 -1.68 13.97 17.86
CA ARG A 209 -2.42 15.22 17.58
C ARG A 209 -3.04 15.86 18.82
N GLU A 210 -3.34 15.07 19.84
CA GLU A 210 -3.93 15.53 21.09
C GLU A 210 -2.87 16.00 22.12
N MET A 211 -1.58 15.81 21.81
CA MET A 211 -0.49 16.16 22.71
C MET A 211 0.03 17.59 22.46
N ASP A 212 0.59 18.21 23.51
CA ASP A 212 1.37 19.43 23.39
C ASP A 212 2.78 19.10 22.84
N ASN A 213 2.89 19.10 21.51
CA ASN A 213 4.07 18.64 20.80
C ASN A 213 5.13 19.74 20.68
N ALA A 214 6.32 19.53 21.29
CA ALA A 214 7.46 20.41 21.16
C ALA A 214 8.10 20.41 19.76
N PHE A 215 7.89 19.35 18.96
CA PHE A 215 8.48 19.20 17.63
C PHE A 215 7.45 18.68 16.62
N VAL A 216 7.66 18.99 15.35
CA VAL A 216 6.90 18.44 14.22
C VAL A 216 7.81 17.57 13.37
N PHE A 217 7.38 16.34 13.08
CA PHE A 217 8.11 15.49 12.14
C PHE A 217 8.02 16.03 10.72
N GLN A 218 9.15 16.46 10.19
CA GLN A 218 9.26 16.86 8.79
C GLN A 218 9.56 15.64 7.92
N SER A 219 8.67 15.36 6.97
CA SER A 219 8.82 14.25 6.04
C SER A 219 10.20 14.23 5.38
N ILE A 220 10.92 13.11 5.53
CA ILE A 220 12.25 12.93 4.94
C ILE A 220 12.21 13.01 3.41
N CYS A 221 11.19 12.40 2.77
CA CYS A 221 11.01 12.53 1.32
C CYS A 221 10.75 13.98 0.90
N GLY A 222 9.92 14.71 1.65
CA GLY A 222 9.71 16.13 1.39
C GLY A 222 10.99 16.96 1.52
N GLN A 223 11.83 16.68 2.53
CA GLN A 223 13.13 17.34 2.69
C GLN A 223 14.08 17.00 1.52
N PHE A 224 14.14 15.72 1.13
CA PHE A 224 14.98 15.26 0.03
C PHE A 224 14.58 15.93 -1.30
N LEU A 225 13.29 16.03 -1.59
CA LEU A 225 12.76 16.57 -2.84
C LEU A 225 12.76 18.12 -2.93
N LYS A 226 13.29 18.83 -1.93
CA LYS A 226 13.39 20.31 -1.97
C LYS A 226 14.30 20.82 -3.08
N THR A 227 15.35 20.09 -3.43
CA THR A 227 16.32 20.54 -4.42
C THR A 227 16.03 19.99 -5.82
N PRO A 228 16.28 20.74 -6.89
CA PRO A 228 16.10 20.27 -8.26
C PRO A 228 16.88 18.98 -8.56
N GLU A 229 18.12 18.89 -8.08
CA GLU A 229 19.01 17.74 -8.28
C GLU A 229 18.43 16.46 -7.69
N HIS A 230 17.76 16.55 -6.55
CA HIS A 230 17.09 15.42 -5.93
C HIS A 230 15.78 15.06 -6.64
N ARG A 231 15.03 16.07 -7.13
CA ARG A 231 13.83 15.81 -7.93
C ARG A 231 14.12 15.04 -9.20
N GLU A 232 15.23 15.33 -9.89
CA GLU A 232 15.67 14.59 -11.07
C GLU A 232 15.87 13.07 -10.80
N ARG A 233 16.02 12.68 -9.54
CA ARG A 233 16.25 11.31 -9.13
C ARG A 233 15.00 10.54 -8.75
N ILE A 234 13.82 11.14 -8.83
CA ILE A 234 12.58 10.51 -8.34
C ILE A 234 12.35 9.13 -8.95
N LEU A 235 12.61 8.93 -10.24
CA LEU A 235 12.51 7.64 -10.91
C LEU A 235 13.60 6.64 -10.52
N GLU A 236 14.72 7.10 -9.93
CA GLU A 236 15.77 6.23 -9.37
C GLU A 236 15.41 5.73 -7.97
N VAL A 237 14.82 6.64 -7.16
CA VAL A 237 14.65 6.43 -5.71
C VAL A 237 13.26 5.92 -5.33
N THR A 238 12.41 5.62 -6.32
CA THR A 238 11.10 4.99 -6.13
C THR A 238 10.99 3.70 -6.93
N ASN A 239 10.16 2.76 -6.50
CA ASN A 239 10.01 1.44 -7.15
C ASN A 239 8.55 1.12 -7.50
N PHE A 240 7.76 2.13 -7.84
CA PHE A 240 6.39 1.90 -8.31
C PHE A 240 6.36 1.07 -9.61
N ILE A 241 5.24 0.42 -9.84
CA ILE A 241 4.88 -0.29 -11.07
C ILE A 241 3.80 0.54 -11.73
N ARG A 242 4.01 1.03 -12.96
CA ARG A 242 2.98 1.78 -13.70
C ARG A 242 1.87 0.85 -14.20
N PRO A 243 0.67 1.39 -14.49
CA PRO A 243 -0.38 0.61 -15.11
C PRO A 243 0.08 -0.15 -16.38
N GLU A 244 0.85 0.52 -17.24
CA GLU A 244 1.38 -0.02 -18.49
C GLU A 244 2.40 -1.15 -18.31
N ASP A 245 3.06 -1.18 -17.14
CA ASP A 245 4.14 -2.12 -16.86
C ASP A 245 3.64 -3.40 -16.17
N LEU A 246 2.37 -3.46 -15.77
CA LEU A 246 1.77 -4.63 -15.10
C LEU A 246 1.97 -5.95 -15.85
N PRO A 247 1.85 -6.01 -17.19
CA PRO A 247 2.03 -7.27 -17.92
C PRO A 247 3.40 -7.93 -17.71
N LEU A 248 4.43 -7.15 -17.35
CA LEU A 248 5.77 -7.67 -17.04
C LEU A 248 5.82 -8.51 -15.75
N TYR A 249 4.77 -8.44 -14.95
CA TYR A 249 4.64 -9.14 -13.66
C TYR A 249 3.61 -10.29 -13.70
N ASP A 250 3.10 -10.65 -14.89
CA ASP A 250 2.14 -11.73 -15.01
C ASP A 250 2.74 -13.05 -14.49
N GLY A 251 1.97 -13.76 -13.64
CA GLY A 251 2.37 -15.00 -13.00
C GLY A 251 3.35 -14.84 -11.82
N LEU A 252 3.77 -13.62 -11.48
CA LEU A 252 4.72 -13.39 -10.39
C LEU A 252 4.05 -13.10 -9.04
N PHE A 253 2.80 -12.61 -9.06
CA PHE A 253 2.05 -12.24 -7.87
C PHE A 253 0.63 -12.80 -7.92
N ASP A 254 0.11 -13.21 -6.76
CA ASP A 254 -1.29 -13.64 -6.60
C ASP A 254 -2.25 -12.44 -6.60
N GLY A 255 -1.76 -11.24 -6.34
CA GLY A 255 -2.53 -10.02 -6.42
C GLY A 255 -1.68 -8.76 -6.28
N ILE A 256 -2.21 -7.66 -6.80
CA ILE A 256 -1.57 -6.34 -6.80
C ILE A 256 -2.35 -5.38 -5.92
N LYS A 257 -1.71 -4.88 -4.88
CA LYS A 257 -2.27 -3.86 -4.00
C LYS A 257 -2.09 -2.48 -4.61
N LEU A 258 -3.18 -1.70 -4.60
CA LEU A 258 -3.17 -0.29 -4.95
C LEU A 258 -3.39 0.56 -3.70
N ALA A 259 -2.46 1.46 -3.41
CA ALA A 259 -2.62 2.45 -2.37
C ALA A 259 -3.59 3.54 -2.85
N THR A 260 -4.79 3.56 -2.27
CA THR A 260 -5.88 4.48 -2.60
C THR A 260 -6.48 5.12 -1.36
N ARG A 261 -6.04 4.74 -0.16
CA ARG A 261 -6.64 5.18 1.11
C ARG A 261 -6.49 6.69 1.33
N THR A 262 -5.31 7.22 1.10
CA THR A 262 -4.99 8.64 1.32
C THR A 262 -4.65 9.37 0.02
N ASN A 263 -4.81 8.71 -1.14
CA ASN A 263 -4.63 9.33 -2.44
C ASN A 263 -5.70 10.40 -2.67
N ARG A 264 -5.33 11.54 -3.25
CA ARG A 264 -6.24 12.66 -3.51
C ARG A 264 -7.28 12.35 -4.58
N THR A 265 -6.96 11.45 -5.50
CA THR A 265 -7.79 11.07 -6.65
C THR A 265 -7.89 9.54 -6.78
N PRO A 266 -8.40 8.83 -5.77
CA PRO A 266 -8.40 7.37 -5.76
C PRO A 266 -9.14 6.76 -6.95
N ALA A 267 -10.20 7.40 -7.43
CA ALA A 267 -10.93 6.98 -8.62
C ALA A 267 -10.05 7.01 -9.89
N ALA A 268 -9.17 8.01 -10.03
CA ALA A 268 -8.23 8.08 -11.16
C ALA A 268 -7.19 6.96 -11.10
N VAL A 269 -6.73 6.59 -9.90
CA VAL A 269 -5.85 5.43 -9.70
C VAL A 269 -6.53 4.16 -10.17
N LEU A 270 -7.80 3.92 -9.77
CA LEU A 270 -8.55 2.74 -10.23
C LEU A 270 -8.67 2.70 -11.75
N LEU A 271 -9.11 3.79 -12.37
CA LEU A 271 -9.26 3.87 -13.83
C LEU A 271 -7.94 3.59 -14.55
N ALA A 272 -6.84 4.16 -14.08
CA ALA A 272 -5.52 3.95 -14.67
C ALA A 272 -5.10 2.47 -14.63
N TYR A 273 -5.20 1.83 -13.47
CA TYR A 273 -4.79 0.43 -13.32
C TYR A 273 -5.78 -0.55 -13.96
N PHE A 274 -7.07 -0.24 -13.97
CA PHE A 274 -8.06 -1.08 -14.66
C PHE A 274 -7.97 -0.95 -16.18
N SER A 275 -7.61 0.21 -16.73
CA SER A 275 -7.38 0.36 -18.17
C SER A 275 -6.00 -0.13 -18.63
N GLY A 276 -5.05 -0.32 -17.70
CA GLY A 276 -3.65 -0.64 -18.03
C GLY A 276 -2.90 0.53 -18.68
N SER A 277 -3.38 1.76 -18.51
CA SER A 277 -2.75 2.95 -19.10
C SER A 277 -3.11 4.22 -18.33
N TYR A 278 -2.21 5.19 -18.35
CA TYR A 278 -2.45 6.49 -17.74
C TYR A 278 -1.86 7.63 -18.57
N ARG A 279 -2.63 8.71 -18.71
CA ARG A 279 -2.17 9.96 -19.31
C ARG A 279 -2.32 11.08 -18.30
N GLY A 280 -1.21 11.69 -17.90
CA GLY A 280 -1.16 12.73 -16.87
C GLY A 280 0.09 12.67 -16.04
N ASN A 281 0.08 13.38 -14.92
CA ASN A 281 1.21 13.42 -13.99
C ASN A 281 1.37 12.10 -13.24
N LEU A 282 2.39 11.34 -13.59
CA LEU A 282 2.67 10.03 -12.96
C LEU A 282 2.66 10.08 -11.44
N LEU A 283 3.14 11.18 -10.84
CA LEU A 283 3.26 11.29 -9.37
C LEU A 283 1.89 11.29 -8.67
N GLU A 284 0.82 11.69 -9.34
CA GLU A 284 -0.54 11.68 -8.78
C GLU A 284 -1.11 10.28 -8.58
N LEU A 285 -0.57 9.28 -9.29
CA LEU A 285 -0.95 7.87 -9.06
C LEU A 285 -0.32 7.29 -7.80
N LEU A 286 0.71 7.92 -7.24
CA LEU A 286 1.53 7.36 -6.17
C LEU A 286 0.97 7.72 -4.78
N GLU A 287 1.31 6.89 -3.79
CA GLU A 287 1.06 7.17 -2.37
C GLU A 287 2.33 6.87 -1.55
N PRO A 288 2.96 7.86 -0.89
CA PRO A 288 2.58 9.30 -0.92
C PRO A 288 2.72 9.92 -2.31
N ASP A 289 1.83 10.88 -2.58
CA ASP A 289 1.89 11.74 -3.76
C ASP A 289 2.99 12.82 -3.56
N HIS A 290 3.87 12.92 -4.53
CA HIS A 290 4.95 13.91 -4.52
C HIS A 290 4.72 15.06 -5.52
N ALA A 291 3.60 15.12 -6.22
CA ALA A 291 3.34 16.09 -7.28
C ALA A 291 3.53 17.55 -6.80
N GLY A 292 3.13 17.86 -5.56
CA GLY A 292 3.29 19.20 -4.99
C GLY A 292 4.74 19.67 -4.86
N HIS A 293 5.73 18.77 -4.75
CA HIS A 293 7.14 19.13 -4.72
C HIS A 293 7.70 19.51 -6.09
N PHE A 294 6.99 19.17 -7.16
CA PHE A 294 7.41 19.39 -8.55
C PHE A 294 6.73 20.59 -9.19
N TYR A 295 5.57 21.04 -8.66
CA TYR A 295 4.85 22.15 -9.28
C TYR A 295 5.74 23.37 -9.54
N PRO A 296 5.65 24.03 -10.74
CA PRO A 296 4.70 23.77 -11.85
C PRO A 296 5.12 22.67 -12.84
N GLU A 297 6.15 21.90 -12.54
CA GLU A 297 6.58 20.78 -13.37
C GLU A 297 5.77 19.51 -13.04
N ILE A 298 5.55 18.66 -14.05
CA ILE A 298 4.95 17.32 -13.91
C ILE A 298 5.82 16.28 -14.61
N ILE A 299 5.63 15.02 -14.26
CA ILE A 299 6.18 13.89 -15.01
C ILE A 299 5.04 13.31 -15.85
N ASP A 300 5.04 13.65 -17.14
CA ASP A 300 4.06 13.12 -18.08
C ASP A 300 4.29 11.62 -18.32
N ASN A 301 3.41 10.79 -17.78
CA ASN A 301 3.51 9.34 -17.91
C ASN A 301 3.52 8.88 -19.38
N GLY A 302 2.82 9.60 -20.26
CA GLY A 302 2.78 9.29 -21.69
C GLY A 302 4.11 9.52 -22.42
N LYS A 303 5.05 10.23 -21.83
CA LYS A 303 6.39 10.46 -22.37
C LYS A 303 7.47 9.52 -21.84
N ILE A 304 7.12 8.64 -20.89
CA ILE A 304 8.07 7.62 -20.44
C ILE A 304 8.28 6.61 -21.57
N PRO A 305 9.53 6.36 -21.99
CA PRO A 305 9.81 5.50 -23.13
C PRO A 305 9.31 4.07 -22.94
N ALA A 306 8.74 3.49 -23.99
CA ALA A 306 8.51 2.05 -24.04
C ALA A 306 9.82 1.29 -23.78
N GLY A 307 9.75 0.18 -23.04
CA GLY A 307 10.91 -0.63 -22.68
C GLY A 307 11.77 -0.07 -21.52
N TRP A 308 11.39 1.07 -20.92
CA TRP A 308 12.06 1.52 -19.68
C TRP A 308 11.86 0.55 -18.53
N ALA A 309 10.64 0.05 -18.36
CA ALA A 309 10.30 -0.88 -17.28
C ALA A 309 11.10 -2.17 -17.36
N GLU A 310 11.24 -2.77 -18.54
CA GLU A 310 12.06 -3.97 -18.76
C GLU A 310 13.52 -3.74 -18.33
N LYS A 311 14.10 -2.58 -18.68
CA LYS A 311 15.46 -2.25 -18.29
C LYS A 311 15.61 -2.11 -16.78
N VAL A 312 14.65 -1.47 -16.08
CA VAL A 312 14.74 -1.26 -14.63
C VAL A 312 14.41 -2.53 -13.82
N LEU A 313 13.70 -3.51 -14.39
CA LEU A 313 13.51 -4.84 -13.79
C LEU A 313 14.82 -5.63 -13.64
N HIS A 314 15.78 -5.37 -14.50
CA HIS A 314 17.11 -6.00 -14.50
C HIS A 314 18.22 -5.07 -13.98
N CYS A 315 17.84 -3.97 -13.35
CA CYS A 315 18.75 -2.91 -12.92
C CYS A 315 19.66 -3.37 -11.76
N SER A 316 20.96 -3.07 -11.86
CA SER A 316 21.94 -3.31 -10.80
C SER A 316 21.82 -2.36 -9.62
N LYS A 317 21.00 -1.30 -9.73
CA LYS A 317 20.89 -0.19 -8.76
C LYS A 317 22.15 0.65 -8.59
N ASP A 318 23.11 0.56 -9.53
CA ASP A 318 24.26 1.46 -9.57
C ASP A 318 23.89 2.80 -10.24
N CYS A 319 22.99 3.55 -9.60
CA CYS A 319 22.44 4.78 -10.14
C CYS A 319 23.47 5.91 -10.29
N ARG A 320 24.60 5.84 -9.57
CA ARG A 320 25.66 6.86 -9.68
C ARG A 320 26.31 6.83 -11.05
N ASN A 321 26.47 5.64 -11.62
CA ASN A 321 27.16 5.42 -12.90
C ASN A 321 26.18 5.22 -14.09
N CYS A 322 24.89 4.98 -13.86
CA CYS A 322 23.94 4.57 -14.90
C CYS A 322 23.12 5.78 -15.34
N GLY A 323 22.79 6.77 -15.06
CA GLY A 323 21.98 7.90 -15.55
C GLY A 323 20.61 7.61 -16.20
N LEU A 324 20.27 6.36 -16.56
CA LEU A 324 19.08 6.01 -17.32
C LEU A 324 17.78 6.65 -16.79
N CYS A 325 17.50 6.53 -15.49
CA CYS A 325 16.27 7.06 -14.91
C CYS A 325 16.23 8.59 -14.90
N ARG A 326 17.39 9.27 -14.78
CA ARG A 326 17.46 10.75 -14.89
C ARG A 326 17.21 11.21 -16.32
N ASP A 327 17.70 10.49 -17.30
CA ASP A 327 17.46 10.83 -18.71
C ASP A 327 15.96 10.67 -19.04
N VAL A 328 15.33 9.57 -18.54
CA VAL A 328 13.88 9.38 -18.66
C VAL A 328 13.10 10.48 -17.92
N PHE A 329 13.52 10.90 -16.73
CA PHE A 329 12.91 12.02 -16.04
C PHE A 329 12.98 13.29 -16.88
N LYS A 330 14.16 13.65 -17.41
CA LYS A 330 14.34 14.85 -18.25
C LYS A 330 13.46 14.82 -19.50
N GLN A 331 13.32 13.63 -20.11
CA GLN A 331 12.48 13.44 -21.30
C GLN A 331 10.98 13.54 -20.99
N SER A 332 10.55 13.08 -19.81
CA SER A 332 9.13 13.03 -19.42
C SER A 332 8.66 14.25 -18.64
N ARG A 333 9.58 15.10 -18.17
CA ARG A 333 9.26 16.35 -17.49
C ARG A 333 8.65 17.37 -18.45
N ILE A 334 7.56 17.99 -18.03
CA ILE A 334 6.96 19.14 -18.70
C ILE A 334 6.61 20.22 -17.68
N THR A 335 6.65 21.48 -18.09
CA THR A 335 6.22 22.62 -17.28
C THR A 335 4.80 23.00 -17.68
N LEU A 336 3.92 23.14 -16.71
CA LEU A 336 2.55 23.63 -16.92
C LEU A 336 2.61 25.16 -17.10
N ASN A 337 1.92 25.66 -18.11
CA ASN A 337 1.80 27.11 -18.37
C ASN A 337 0.76 27.74 -17.47
#